data_0b69e6c18df4a1ef2583742c754326f5
#
_entry.id   0b69e6c18df4a1ef2583742c754326f5
#
_cell.length_a   1.000
_cell.length_b   1.000
_cell.length_c   1.000
_cell.angle_alpha   90.00
_cell.angle_beta   90.00
_cell.angle_gamma   90.00
#
_symmetry.space_group_name_H-M   'P 1'
#
loop_
_entity.id
_entity.type
_entity.pdbx_description
1 polymer ?
#
loop_
_entity_poly.entity_id
_entity_poly.type
_entity_poly.pdbx_seq_one_letter_code
_entity_poly.pdbx_strand_id
1 'polypeptide(L)'
;MIESGTESNAPWNSSLSLRSMNKPPSSKPEQAKDSPERLAVLGDPVLHSLSPQMHNAALRHLHLPYCYGRRHVRAGELADAFCRLRDADYLGWNLTLPHKIAALELVDATDQVAQRLGATNTIVNRAGRLFGFNTDGPGLVAAISEAFACDLKTVRVAVLGAGGGAGQAAARYLGSLNVRELCVVNRTIQKTEALAEELSSSLPVRVRRWEDMGEVFGWADLIVNASSAGLDDSDLNWPADWARPDHFVFDMVYGANETPLVRWARANGARAVDGLLMLLHQGVLAFELWFGKPAPALIMRKALFQAAGREGEK
;
A
#
# COMPACT_ATOMS: atom_id res chain seq x y z
N MET A 1 -42.78 -5.18 1.70
CA MET A 1 -41.80 -5.36 0.61
C MET A 1 -41.04 -4.05 0.47
N ILE A 2 -39.86 -3.99 1.02
CA ILE A 2 -38.94 -2.87 0.89
C ILE A 2 -37.63 -3.51 0.46
N GLU A 3 -37.27 -3.33 -0.81
CA GLU A 3 -35.99 -3.73 -1.36
C GLU A 3 -34.93 -2.74 -0.86
N SER A 4 -33.97 -3.21 -0.09
CA SER A 4 -32.78 -2.47 0.31
C SER A 4 -31.66 -2.75 -0.69
N GLY A 5 -31.52 -1.88 -1.68
CA GLY A 5 -30.35 -1.84 -2.56
C GLY A 5 -29.15 -1.27 -1.81
N THR A 6 -28.16 -2.10 -1.50
CA THR A 6 -26.86 -1.65 -1.01
C THR A 6 -26.02 -1.21 -2.22
N GLU A 7 -26.03 0.09 -2.51
CA GLU A 7 -25.03 0.70 -3.39
C GLU A 7 -23.67 0.71 -2.70
N SER A 8 -22.70 -0.02 -3.28
CA SER A 8 -21.31 0.03 -2.88
C SER A 8 -20.71 1.38 -3.31
N ASN A 9 -20.55 2.30 -2.39
CA ASN A 9 -19.84 3.56 -2.58
C ASN A 9 -18.32 3.31 -2.73
N ALA A 10 -17.87 3.06 -3.94
CA ALA A 10 -16.45 3.15 -4.29
C ALA A 10 -16.07 4.63 -4.50
N PRO A 11 -15.00 5.16 -3.88
CA PRO A 11 -14.71 6.59 -3.79
C PRO A 11 -14.17 7.27 -5.06
N TRP A 12 -14.31 6.70 -6.24
CA TRP A 12 -13.74 7.22 -7.50
C TRP A 12 -14.71 7.50 -8.64
N ASN A 13 -15.99 7.67 -8.33
CA ASN A 13 -16.96 8.08 -9.32
C ASN A 13 -16.94 9.60 -9.52
N SER A 14 -15.89 10.15 -10.15
CA SER A 14 -15.98 11.47 -10.77
C SER A 14 -15.19 11.54 -12.08
N SER A 15 -15.94 11.47 -13.20
CA SER A 15 -15.70 12.13 -14.49
C SER A 15 -14.54 11.71 -15.40
N LEU A 16 -13.96 10.51 -15.25
CA LEU A 16 -13.26 9.89 -16.38
C LEU A 16 -14.01 8.62 -16.78
N SER A 17 -14.85 8.75 -17.80
CA SER A 17 -15.60 7.63 -18.40
C SER A 17 -14.63 6.55 -18.92
N LEU A 18 -14.37 5.53 -18.12
CA LEU A 18 -13.55 4.36 -18.48
C LEU A 18 -14.26 3.40 -19.46
N ARG A 19 -15.40 3.77 -20.03
CA ARG A 19 -16.30 2.85 -20.76
C ARG A 19 -16.08 2.71 -22.26
N SER A 20 -15.05 3.24 -22.85
CA SER A 20 -14.81 2.92 -24.27
C SER A 20 -13.36 2.88 -24.61
N MET A 21 -12.80 1.71 -24.74
CA MET A 21 -11.61 1.32 -25.47
C MET A 21 -10.79 0.28 -24.68
N ASN A 22 -11.15 -0.97 -24.85
CA ASN A 22 -10.22 -2.08 -25.02
C ASN A 22 -11.02 -3.36 -25.20
N LYS A 23 -11.23 -3.74 -26.44
CA LYS A 23 -11.63 -5.10 -26.76
C LYS A 23 -10.33 -5.93 -26.72
N PRO A 24 -10.21 -6.95 -25.87
CA PRO A 24 -9.03 -7.80 -25.90
C PRO A 24 -8.96 -8.55 -27.23
N PRO A 25 -7.77 -8.82 -27.76
CA PRO A 25 -7.64 -9.62 -28.99
C PRO A 25 -8.19 -11.04 -28.73
N SER A 26 -9.03 -11.51 -29.66
CA SER A 26 -9.62 -12.84 -29.66
C SER A 26 -8.59 -13.83 -30.20
N SER A 27 -7.78 -14.46 -29.33
CA SER A 27 -6.98 -15.63 -29.65
C SER A 27 -6.91 -16.58 -28.45
N LYS A 28 -7.00 -17.88 -28.72
CA LYS A 28 -6.95 -18.98 -27.75
C LYS A 28 -5.61 -19.01 -27.03
N PRO A 29 -5.53 -19.43 -25.76
CA PRO A 29 -4.31 -19.38 -24.98
C PRO A 29 -3.31 -20.44 -25.43
N GLU A 30 -2.20 -20.02 -26.01
CA GLU A 30 -1.00 -20.80 -26.15
C GLU A 30 -0.08 -20.57 -24.93
N GLN A 31 0.69 -21.56 -24.57
CA GLN A 31 1.32 -21.76 -23.27
C GLN A 31 2.21 -20.62 -22.75
N ALA A 32 2.09 -20.38 -21.44
CA ALA A 32 2.61 -19.26 -20.61
C ALA A 32 4.16 -19.09 -20.54
N LYS A 33 4.96 -19.60 -21.46
CA LYS A 33 6.43 -19.39 -21.47
C LYS A 33 6.89 -18.18 -22.26
N ASP A 34 6.05 -17.62 -23.15
CA ASP A 34 6.41 -16.51 -24.06
C ASP A 34 5.50 -15.28 -23.91
N SER A 35 4.78 -15.12 -22.80
CA SER A 35 3.96 -13.93 -22.60
C SER A 35 4.83 -12.70 -22.45
N PRO A 36 4.61 -11.61 -23.24
CA PRO A 36 5.42 -10.41 -23.14
C PRO A 36 5.27 -9.75 -21.77
N GLU A 37 6.38 -9.28 -21.23
CA GLU A 37 6.35 -8.45 -20.04
C GLU A 37 5.76 -7.09 -20.39
N ARG A 38 4.57 -6.79 -19.84
CA ARG A 38 3.84 -5.53 -20.07
C ARG A 38 3.49 -4.84 -18.76
N LEU A 39 3.92 -5.40 -17.64
CA LEU A 39 3.73 -4.88 -16.30
C LEU A 39 5.01 -5.12 -15.49
N ALA A 40 5.32 -4.24 -14.55
CA ALA A 40 6.50 -4.39 -13.71
C ALA A 40 6.36 -3.66 -12.38
N VAL A 41 7.26 -3.94 -11.44
CA VAL A 41 7.58 -3.06 -10.31
C VAL A 41 8.98 -2.49 -10.49
N LEU A 42 9.12 -1.17 -10.29
CA LEU A 42 10.38 -0.42 -10.34
C LEU A 42 10.80 -0.02 -8.94
N GLY A 43 12.08 -0.21 -8.63
CA GLY A 43 12.63 0.18 -7.31
C GLY A 43 14.13 -0.05 -7.19
N ASP A 44 14.70 0.43 -6.09
CA ASP A 44 16.11 0.23 -5.73
C ASP A 44 16.24 0.14 -4.19
N PRO A 45 16.39 -1.09 -3.62
CA PRO A 45 16.32 -2.41 -4.25
C PRO A 45 14.89 -2.88 -4.58
N VAL A 46 14.74 -3.85 -5.50
CA VAL A 46 13.44 -4.39 -5.92
C VAL A 46 13.40 -5.92 -5.99
N LEU A 47 14.52 -6.60 -5.87
CA LEU A 47 14.61 -8.06 -6.07
C LEU A 47 13.76 -8.87 -5.11
N HIS A 48 13.53 -8.37 -3.90
CA HIS A 48 12.74 -9.04 -2.85
C HIS A 48 11.23 -8.79 -2.95
N SER A 49 10.77 -7.97 -3.91
CA SER A 49 9.35 -7.69 -4.07
C SER A 49 8.56 -8.96 -4.38
N LEU A 50 7.46 -9.19 -3.67
CA LEU A 50 6.53 -10.31 -3.89
C LEU A 50 5.41 -9.96 -4.88
N SER A 51 5.35 -8.72 -5.39
CA SER A 51 4.33 -8.30 -6.36
C SER A 51 4.25 -9.16 -7.61
N PRO A 52 5.37 -9.62 -8.22
CA PRO A 52 5.29 -10.48 -9.39
C PRO A 52 4.57 -11.82 -9.16
N GLN A 53 4.72 -12.42 -7.98
CA GLN A 53 4.07 -13.69 -7.67
C GLN A 53 2.55 -13.56 -7.68
N MET A 54 2.00 -12.54 -7.02
CA MET A 54 0.55 -12.34 -6.95
C MET A 54 -0.03 -11.85 -8.29
N HIS A 55 0.62 -10.90 -8.98
CA HIS A 55 0.13 -10.40 -10.27
C HIS A 55 0.18 -11.45 -11.36
N ASN A 56 1.27 -12.23 -11.45
CA ASN A 56 1.37 -13.31 -12.44
C ASN A 56 0.36 -14.44 -12.16
N ALA A 57 0.00 -14.71 -10.91
CA ALA A 57 -1.08 -15.65 -10.59
C ALA A 57 -2.44 -15.14 -11.11
N ALA A 58 -2.72 -13.85 -10.93
CA ALA A 58 -3.93 -13.22 -11.47
C ALA A 58 -3.97 -13.25 -13.01
N LEU A 59 -2.86 -12.90 -13.65
CA LEU A 59 -2.75 -12.89 -15.11
C LEU A 59 -3.00 -14.29 -15.69
N ARG A 60 -2.38 -15.33 -15.14
CA ARG A 60 -2.62 -16.73 -15.55
C ARG A 60 -4.06 -17.17 -15.32
N HIS A 61 -4.63 -16.86 -14.15
CA HIS A 61 -6.01 -17.24 -13.82
C HIS A 61 -7.03 -16.64 -14.79
N LEU A 62 -6.80 -15.42 -15.23
CA LEU A 62 -7.68 -14.70 -16.17
C LEU A 62 -7.28 -14.90 -17.64
N HIS A 63 -6.33 -15.78 -17.93
CA HIS A 63 -5.81 -16.06 -19.28
C HIS A 63 -5.37 -14.79 -20.02
N LEU A 64 -4.78 -13.84 -19.30
CA LEU A 64 -4.25 -12.62 -19.90
C LEU A 64 -2.84 -12.89 -20.45
N PRO A 65 -2.57 -12.52 -21.73
CA PRO A 65 -1.31 -12.85 -22.40
C PRO A 65 -0.17 -11.89 -22.02
N TYR A 66 0.04 -11.65 -20.72
CA TYR A 66 1.04 -10.74 -20.19
C TYR A 66 1.78 -11.36 -19.02
N CYS A 67 2.97 -10.85 -18.72
CA CYS A 67 3.62 -11.11 -17.45
C CYS A 67 4.02 -9.81 -16.73
N TYR A 68 4.26 -9.96 -15.45
CA TYR A 68 4.66 -8.89 -14.54
C TYR A 68 6.08 -9.17 -14.04
N GLY A 69 7.01 -8.23 -14.26
CA GLY A 69 8.42 -8.37 -13.91
C GLY A 69 8.88 -7.47 -12.76
N ARG A 70 10.20 -7.52 -12.49
CA ARG A 70 10.92 -6.60 -11.60
C ARG A 70 11.93 -5.83 -12.44
N ARG A 71 12.03 -4.52 -12.22
CA ARG A 71 13.00 -3.65 -12.88
C ARG A 71 13.78 -2.89 -11.81
N HIS A 72 15.03 -3.23 -11.65
CA HIS A 72 15.94 -2.43 -10.85
C HIS A 72 16.21 -1.12 -11.58
N VAL A 73 15.89 -0.01 -10.94
CA VAL A 73 16.02 1.35 -11.50
C VAL A 73 16.59 2.23 -10.40
N ARG A 74 17.76 2.83 -10.62
CA ARG A 74 18.35 3.79 -9.68
C ARG A 74 17.62 5.13 -9.75
N ALA A 75 17.72 5.94 -8.69
CA ALA A 75 17.01 7.23 -8.61
C ALA A 75 17.22 8.12 -9.84
N GLY A 76 18.45 8.27 -10.34
CA GLY A 76 18.76 9.08 -11.52
C GLY A 76 18.34 8.49 -12.87
N GLU A 77 17.86 7.25 -12.91
CA GLU A 77 17.47 6.53 -14.13
C GLU A 77 15.96 6.46 -14.36
N LEU A 78 15.17 7.06 -13.44
CA LEU A 78 13.73 6.91 -13.44
C LEU A 78 13.06 7.47 -14.69
N ALA A 79 13.45 8.66 -15.14
CA ALA A 79 12.89 9.30 -16.34
C ALA A 79 13.14 8.46 -17.60
N ASP A 80 14.36 7.94 -17.77
CA ASP A 80 14.71 7.07 -18.88
C ASP A 80 13.93 5.74 -18.81
N ALA A 81 13.73 5.19 -17.60
CA ALA A 81 12.94 3.99 -17.43
C ALA A 81 11.47 4.21 -17.84
N PHE A 82 10.88 5.36 -17.49
CA PHE A 82 9.52 5.74 -17.91
C PHE A 82 9.41 5.83 -19.43
N CYS A 83 10.36 6.50 -20.09
CA CYS A 83 10.39 6.58 -21.56
C CYS A 83 10.46 5.18 -22.19
N ARG A 84 11.41 4.33 -21.74
CA ARG A 84 11.58 2.97 -22.27
C ARG A 84 10.32 2.11 -22.09
N LEU A 85 9.68 2.16 -20.93
CA LEU A 85 8.48 1.35 -20.67
C LEU A 85 7.28 1.85 -21.48
N ARG A 86 7.11 3.17 -21.59
CA ARG A 86 6.10 3.78 -22.43
C ARG A 86 6.26 3.36 -23.90
N ASP A 87 7.48 3.51 -24.44
CA ASP A 87 7.79 3.23 -25.85
C ASP A 87 7.75 1.73 -26.17
N ALA A 88 7.91 0.86 -25.15
CA ALA A 88 7.72 -0.58 -25.25
C ALA A 88 6.28 -1.03 -24.98
N ASP A 89 5.30 -0.13 -25.00
CA ASP A 89 3.87 -0.41 -24.83
C ASP A 89 3.53 -1.16 -23.53
N TYR A 90 4.22 -0.86 -22.42
CA TYR A 90 3.79 -1.38 -21.13
C TYR A 90 2.41 -0.85 -20.80
N LEU A 91 1.54 -1.70 -20.24
CA LEU A 91 0.21 -1.31 -19.76
C LEU A 91 0.29 -0.43 -18.49
N GLY A 92 1.36 -0.62 -17.73
CA GLY A 92 1.64 0.14 -16.53
C GLY A 92 2.68 -0.52 -15.65
N TRP A 93 2.98 0.12 -14.53
CA TRP A 93 3.96 -0.39 -13.56
C TRP A 93 3.68 0.15 -12.15
N ASN A 94 4.14 -0.61 -11.15
CA ASN A 94 4.21 -0.10 -9.79
C ASN A 94 5.56 0.54 -9.51
N LEU A 95 5.57 1.40 -8.51
CA LEU A 95 6.77 2.05 -7.99
C LEU A 95 6.95 1.72 -6.50
N THR A 96 8.19 1.39 -6.12
CA THR A 96 8.58 1.34 -4.72
C THR A 96 9.72 2.33 -4.47
N LEU A 97 10.37 2.27 -3.30
CA LEU A 97 11.49 3.14 -2.96
C LEU A 97 12.58 3.12 -4.05
N PRO A 98 13.18 4.27 -4.38
CA PRO A 98 12.92 5.62 -3.87
C PRO A 98 11.99 6.46 -4.77
N HIS A 99 11.23 5.89 -5.69
CA HIS A 99 10.69 6.51 -6.90
C HIS A 99 9.35 7.23 -6.74
N LYS A 100 8.55 6.92 -5.69
CA LYS A 100 7.13 7.32 -5.58
C LYS A 100 6.88 8.83 -5.65
N ILE A 101 7.80 9.64 -5.14
CA ILE A 101 7.69 11.11 -5.15
C ILE A 101 8.14 11.67 -6.49
N ALA A 102 9.34 11.29 -6.95
CA ALA A 102 9.89 11.80 -8.20
C ALA A 102 9.03 11.46 -9.44
N ALA A 103 8.29 10.37 -9.38
CA ALA A 103 7.41 9.96 -10.47
C ALA A 103 6.21 10.89 -10.71
N LEU A 104 5.85 11.75 -9.76
CA LEU A 104 4.79 12.74 -9.95
C LEU A 104 5.10 13.72 -11.09
N GLU A 105 6.37 14.04 -11.32
CA GLU A 105 6.83 14.94 -12.37
C GLU A 105 6.92 14.25 -13.75
N LEU A 106 6.76 12.91 -13.77
CA LEU A 106 6.93 12.09 -14.98
C LEU A 106 5.62 11.58 -15.56
N VAL A 107 4.49 11.96 -14.98
CA VAL A 107 3.16 11.55 -15.43
C VAL A 107 2.35 12.73 -15.97
N ASP A 108 1.46 12.46 -16.93
CA ASP A 108 0.61 13.50 -17.55
C ASP A 108 -0.52 13.96 -16.62
N ALA A 109 -0.96 13.11 -15.71
CA ALA A 109 -1.97 13.44 -14.72
C ALA A 109 -1.91 12.46 -13.53
N THR A 110 -2.43 12.89 -12.37
CA THR A 110 -2.52 12.08 -11.16
C THR A 110 -3.95 12.05 -10.61
N ASP A 111 -4.28 10.99 -9.87
CA ASP A 111 -5.53 10.93 -9.13
C ASP A 111 -5.48 11.83 -7.87
N GLN A 112 -6.63 12.05 -7.25
CA GLN A 112 -6.73 12.88 -6.05
C GLN A 112 -5.96 12.30 -4.86
N VAL A 113 -5.82 10.97 -4.77
CA VAL A 113 -5.08 10.31 -3.69
C VAL A 113 -3.58 10.57 -3.86
N ALA A 114 -3.04 10.37 -5.07
CA ALA A 114 -1.63 10.66 -5.36
C ALA A 114 -1.28 12.14 -5.12
N GLN A 115 -2.17 13.07 -5.52
CA GLN A 115 -2.00 14.50 -5.27
C GLN A 115 -1.94 14.80 -3.77
N ARG A 116 -2.90 14.30 -3.00
CA ARG A 116 -2.98 14.51 -1.55
C ARG A 116 -1.78 13.93 -0.80
N LEU A 117 -1.33 12.74 -1.22
CA LEU A 117 -0.19 12.07 -0.57
C LEU A 117 1.17 12.58 -1.04
N GLY A 118 1.21 13.35 -2.13
CA GLY A 118 2.46 13.78 -2.74
C GLY A 118 3.32 12.60 -3.21
N ALA A 119 2.70 11.49 -3.63
CA ALA A 119 3.38 10.27 -4.07
C ALA A 119 2.49 9.40 -4.95
N THR A 120 3.05 8.78 -5.97
CA THR A 120 2.38 7.78 -6.81
C THR A 120 3.12 6.45 -6.74
N ASN A 121 2.38 5.34 -6.63
CA ASN A 121 2.95 3.99 -6.61
C ASN A 121 2.44 3.11 -7.75
N THR A 122 1.51 3.61 -8.56
CA THR A 122 0.91 2.86 -9.67
C THR A 122 0.77 3.75 -10.89
N ILE A 123 1.40 3.37 -11.98
CA ILE A 123 1.34 4.07 -13.26
C ILE A 123 0.48 3.26 -14.22
N VAL A 124 -0.41 3.94 -14.91
CA VAL A 124 -1.24 3.38 -15.99
C VAL A 124 -0.88 4.08 -17.28
N ASN A 125 -0.49 3.31 -18.30
CA ASN A 125 -0.22 3.83 -19.64
C ASN A 125 -1.48 3.64 -20.51
N ARG A 126 -1.97 4.73 -21.07
CA ARG A 126 -3.07 4.72 -22.03
C ARG A 126 -2.62 5.40 -23.33
N ALA A 127 -2.24 4.59 -24.30
CA ALA A 127 -1.79 5.08 -25.61
C ALA A 127 -0.64 6.11 -25.52
N GLY A 128 0.34 5.86 -24.68
CA GLY A 128 1.49 6.73 -24.47
C GLY A 128 1.30 7.84 -23.43
N ARG A 129 0.07 8.09 -22.95
CA ARG A 129 -0.18 9.00 -21.84
C ARG A 129 -0.11 8.24 -20.50
N LEU A 130 0.61 8.82 -19.56
CA LEU A 130 0.91 8.22 -18.26
C LEU A 130 0.03 8.85 -17.16
N PHE A 131 -0.67 8.01 -16.43
CA PHE A 131 -1.53 8.42 -15.31
C PHE A 131 -0.98 7.81 -14.01
N GLY A 132 -0.72 8.67 -13.03
CA GLY A 132 -0.22 8.28 -11.72
C GLY A 132 -1.34 8.13 -10.70
N PHE A 133 -1.35 7.00 -9.99
CA PHE A 133 -2.30 6.69 -8.92
C PHE A 133 -1.56 6.35 -7.63
N ASN A 134 -2.25 6.50 -6.50
CA ASN A 134 -1.74 5.97 -5.25
C ASN A 134 -2.69 4.90 -4.71
N THR A 135 -2.25 3.64 -4.76
CA THR A 135 -2.97 2.49 -4.21
C THR A 135 -2.50 2.09 -2.81
N ASP A 136 -1.41 2.68 -2.30
CA ASP A 136 -0.89 2.36 -0.97
C ASP A 136 -1.82 2.82 0.14
N GLY A 137 -2.31 4.08 0.08
CA GLY A 137 -3.24 4.60 1.07
C GLY A 137 -4.54 3.79 1.17
N PRO A 138 -5.29 3.62 0.06
CA PRO A 138 -6.46 2.75 0.04
C PRO A 138 -6.14 1.30 0.43
N GLY A 139 -5.00 0.76 0.02
CA GLY A 139 -4.55 -0.59 0.37
C GLY A 139 -4.29 -0.76 1.87
N LEU A 140 -3.68 0.23 2.51
CA LEU A 140 -3.49 0.25 3.97
C LEU A 140 -4.83 0.19 4.71
N VAL A 141 -5.77 1.02 4.32
CA VAL A 141 -7.09 1.08 4.97
C VAL A 141 -7.89 -0.21 4.76
N ALA A 142 -7.87 -0.77 3.55
CA ALA A 142 -8.50 -2.05 3.27
C ALA A 142 -7.89 -3.18 4.12
N ALA A 143 -6.57 -3.19 4.29
CA ALA A 143 -5.88 -4.16 5.13
C ALA A 143 -6.23 -4.02 6.61
N ILE A 144 -6.27 -2.79 7.15
CA ILE A 144 -6.68 -2.50 8.53
C ILE A 144 -8.14 -2.94 8.75
N SER A 145 -9.03 -2.61 7.83
CA SER A 145 -10.45 -2.98 7.89
C SER A 145 -10.64 -4.50 7.90
N GLU A 146 -9.92 -5.22 7.03
CA GLU A 146 -9.98 -6.68 6.98
C GLU A 146 -9.45 -7.32 8.28
N ALA A 147 -8.30 -6.82 8.77
CA ALA A 147 -7.64 -7.42 9.93
C ALA A 147 -8.39 -7.18 11.25
N PHE A 148 -8.98 -6.01 11.41
CA PHE A 148 -9.46 -5.57 12.72
C PHE A 148 -10.95 -5.30 12.76
N ALA A 149 -11.61 -5.11 11.63
CA ALA A 149 -13.03 -4.72 11.53
C ALA A 149 -13.36 -3.49 12.40
N CYS A 150 -12.42 -2.54 12.52
CA CYS A 150 -12.59 -1.32 13.33
C CYS A 150 -13.08 -0.15 12.47
N ASP A 151 -13.91 0.71 13.07
CA ASP A 151 -14.28 1.99 12.47
C ASP A 151 -13.18 3.02 12.74
N LEU A 152 -12.44 3.40 11.70
CA LEU A 152 -11.35 4.35 11.80
C LEU A 152 -11.76 5.72 12.36
N LYS A 153 -13.03 6.12 12.22
CA LYS A 153 -13.53 7.38 12.77
C LYS A 153 -13.64 7.40 14.29
N THR A 154 -13.65 6.23 14.92
CA THR A 154 -13.80 6.09 16.37
C THR A 154 -12.47 5.87 17.09
N VAL A 155 -11.39 5.56 16.37
CA VAL A 155 -10.11 5.18 16.95
C VAL A 155 -9.09 6.33 16.92
N ARG A 156 -8.24 6.36 17.95
CA ARG A 156 -7.05 7.20 18.04
C ARG A 156 -5.89 6.46 17.38
N VAL A 157 -5.33 7.05 16.35
CA VAL A 157 -4.30 6.40 15.52
C VAL A 157 -2.93 6.98 15.82
N ALA A 158 -1.94 6.13 16.09
CA ALA A 158 -0.53 6.51 16.12
C ALA A 158 0.21 5.99 14.88
N VAL A 159 0.91 6.87 14.17
CA VAL A 159 1.77 6.51 13.03
C VAL A 159 3.23 6.65 13.45
N LEU A 160 3.92 5.51 13.56
CA LEU A 160 5.33 5.42 13.91
C LEU A 160 6.19 5.59 12.67
N GLY A 161 7.25 6.40 12.74
CA GLY A 161 8.10 6.70 11.59
C GLY A 161 7.50 7.73 10.62
N ALA A 162 6.60 8.59 11.11
CA ALA A 162 5.89 9.59 10.32
C ALA A 162 6.80 10.67 9.67
N GLY A 163 8.11 10.69 10.00
CA GLY A 163 9.10 11.53 9.30
C GLY A 163 9.62 10.93 7.99
N GLY A 164 9.36 9.65 7.71
CA GLY A 164 9.70 8.97 6.46
C GLY A 164 8.59 9.05 5.43
N GLY A 165 8.91 8.82 4.14
CA GLY A 165 7.93 8.93 3.05
C GLY A 165 6.69 8.04 3.22
N ALA A 166 6.88 6.78 3.64
CA ALA A 166 5.77 5.85 3.90
C ALA A 166 4.89 6.32 5.08
N GLY A 167 5.53 6.76 6.18
CA GLY A 167 4.83 7.26 7.35
C GLY A 167 4.07 8.56 7.10
N GLN A 168 4.65 9.49 6.35
CA GLN A 168 3.95 10.71 5.91
C GLN A 168 2.73 10.37 5.05
N ALA A 169 2.87 9.47 4.08
CA ALA A 169 1.77 9.05 3.23
C ALA A 169 0.66 8.37 4.05
N ALA A 170 1.01 7.47 4.98
CA ALA A 170 0.06 6.83 5.87
C ALA A 170 -0.68 7.85 6.75
N ALA A 171 0.05 8.79 7.38
CA ALA A 171 -0.55 9.83 8.22
C ALA A 171 -1.50 10.75 7.43
N ARG A 172 -1.09 11.21 6.23
CA ARG A 172 -1.97 12.02 5.36
C ARG A 172 -3.22 11.26 4.96
N TYR A 173 -3.08 10.00 4.56
CA TYR A 173 -4.23 9.23 4.12
C TYR A 173 -5.21 8.95 5.26
N LEU A 174 -4.72 8.47 6.41
CA LEU A 174 -5.54 8.23 7.60
C LEU A 174 -6.19 9.53 8.11
N GLY A 175 -5.45 10.63 8.14
CA GLY A 175 -6.00 11.94 8.49
C GLY A 175 -7.12 12.39 7.56
N SER A 176 -7.04 12.08 6.27
CA SER A 176 -8.09 12.41 5.30
C SER A 176 -9.40 11.63 5.47
N LEU A 177 -9.39 10.56 6.26
CA LEU A 177 -10.56 9.74 6.55
C LEU A 177 -11.30 10.17 7.81
N ASN A 178 -10.89 11.30 8.42
CA ASN A 178 -11.48 11.82 9.65
C ASN A 178 -11.40 10.80 10.80
N VAL A 179 -10.22 10.18 11.00
CA VAL A 179 -9.94 9.42 12.22
C VAL A 179 -10.18 10.29 13.44
N ARG A 180 -10.50 9.69 14.58
CA ARG A 180 -10.85 10.47 15.79
C ARG A 180 -9.76 11.47 16.19
N GLU A 181 -8.52 11.01 16.30
CA GLU A 181 -7.32 11.80 16.57
C GLU A 181 -6.12 11.09 15.97
N LEU A 182 -5.09 11.85 15.58
CA LEU A 182 -3.85 11.32 15.02
C LEU A 182 -2.65 11.67 15.90
N CYS A 183 -1.75 10.72 16.12
CA CYS A 183 -0.43 10.96 16.71
C CYS A 183 0.64 10.60 15.69
N VAL A 184 1.52 11.54 15.36
CA VAL A 184 2.68 11.33 14.51
C VAL A 184 3.94 11.19 15.35
N VAL A 185 4.64 10.06 15.20
CA VAL A 185 5.80 9.70 16.03
C VAL A 185 7.04 9.57 15.17
N ASN A 186 8.14 10.20 15.57
CA ASN A 186 9.41 10.07 14.87
C ASN A 186 10.61 10.34 15.81
N ARG A 187 11.79 9.78 15.48
CA ARG A 187 13.04 10.09 16.18
C ARG A 187 13.45 11.55 16.04
N THR A 188 13.28 12.11 14.85
CA THR A 188 13.55 13.51 14.54
C THR A 188 12.24 14.28 14.46
N ILE A 189 11.91 15.02 15.52
CA ILE A 189 10.61 15.67 15.67
C ILE A 189 10.33 16.71 14.57
N GLN A 190 11.36 17.45 14.15
CA GLN A 190 11.27 18.48 13.11
C GLN A 190 10.70 17.95 11.78
N LYS A 191 10.89 16.65 11.51
CA LYS A 191 10.33 16.02 10.30
C LYS A 191 8.82 15.78 10.38
N THR A 192 8.25 15.85 11.57
CA THR A 192 6.82 15.61 11.82
C THR A 192 6.04 16.88 12.15
N GLU A 193 6.72 17.96 12.52
CA GLU A 193 6.08 19.25 12.87
C GLU A 193 5.33 19.85 11.68
N ALA A 194 5.98 19.95 10.52
CA ALA A 194 5.31 20.45 9.30
C ALA A 194 4.13 19.57 8.87
N LEU A 195 4.26 18.25 8.99
CA LEU A 195 3.18 17.32 8.72
C LEU A 195 2.01 17.50 9.71
N ALA A 196 2.31 17.66 10.99
CA ALA A 196 1.31 17.88 12.01
C ALA A 196 0.58 19.23 11.80
N GLU A 197 1.29 20.29 11.45
CA GLU A 197 0.71 21.59 11.11
C GLU A 197 -0.24 21.49 9.90
N GLU A 198 0.20 20.80 8.83
CA GLU A 198 -0.61 20.52 7.64
C GLU A 198 -1.93 19.83 8.03
N LEU A 199 -1.86 18.77 8.83
CA LEU A 199 -3.01 17.94 9.19
C LEU A 199 -3.91 18.55 10.26
N SER A 200 -3.37 19.41 11.12
CA SER A 200 -4.11 20.03 12.23
C SER A 200 -5.26 20.94 11.80
N SER A 201 -5.29 21.32 10.53
CA SER A 201 -6.42 22.06 9.95
C SER A 201 -7.70 21.21 9.82
N SER A 202 -7.59 19.89 9.85
CA SER A 202 -8.69 18.95 9.58
C SER A 202 -9.06 18.05 10.76
N LEU A 203 -8.10 17.76 11.66
CA LEU A 203 -8.31 16.89 12.82
C LEU A 203 -7.31 17.21 13.94
N PRO A 204 -7.57 16.78 15.21
CA PRO A 204 -6.59 16.90 16.29
C PRO A 204 -5.35 16.04 15.99
N VAL A 205 -4.17 16.67 16.01
CA VAL A 205 -2.88 16.00 15.77
C VAL A 205 -1.96 16.20 16.96
N ARG A 206 -1.35 15.10 17.42
CA ARG A 206 -0.29 15.10 18.43
C ARG A 206 1.05 14.79 17.78
N VAL A 207 2.11 15.39 18.27
CA VAL A 207 3.49 15.06 17.90
C VAL A 207 4.17 14.43 19.10
N ARG A 208 4.87 13.32 18.88
CA ARG A 208 5.64 12.61 19.92
C ARG A 208 7.01 12.18 19.41
N ARG A 209 7.95 12.11 20.30
CA ARG A 209 9.26 11.52 20.04
C ARG A 209 9.22 10.02 20.18
N TRP A 210 10.23 9.36 19.65
CA TRP A 210 10.37 7.91 19.79
C TRP A 210 10.54 7.47 21.26
N GLU A 211 11.13 8.30 22.08
CA GLU A 211 11.33 8.08 23.51
C GLU A 211 10.00 8.07 24.30
N ASP A 212 8.97 8.68 23.75
CA ASP A 212 7.64 8.80 24.38
C ASP A 212 6.73 7.60 24.06
N MET A 213 7.26 6.47 23.57
CA MET A 213 6.46 5.33 23.08
C MET A 213 5.52 4.76 24.14
N GLY A 214 5.89 4.75 25.43
CA GLY A 214 4.99 4.33 26.49
C GLY A 214 3.70 5.18 26.57
N GLU A 215 3.82 6.50 26.43
CA GLU A 215 2.66 7.40 26.37
C GLU A 215 1.85 7.17 25.09
N VAL A 216 2.53 6.92 23.96
CA VAL A 216 1.88 6.66 22.67
C VAL A 216 1.01 5.41 22.74
N PHE A 217 1.55 4.30 23.25
CA PHE A 217 0.78 3.06 23.46
C PHE A 217 -0.33 3.24 24.48
N GLY A 218 -0.08 3.97 25.58
CA GLY A 218 -1.12 4.27 26.58
C GLY A 218 -2.30 5.08 26.03
N TRP A 219 -2.07 5.84 24.95
CA TRP A 219 -3.09 6.72 24.35
C TRP A 219 -3.75 6.12 23.10
N ALA A 220 -3.00 5.46 22.21
CA ALA A 220 -3.50 4.98 20.90
C ALA A 220 -4.44 3.78 21.05
N ASP A 221 -5.37 3.64 20.12
CA ASP A 221 -6.19 2.45 19.92
C ASP A 221 -5.66 1.63 18.72
N LEU A 222 -5.16 2.32 17.67
CA LEU A 222 -4.49 1.73 16.51
C LEU A 222 -3.08 2.28 16.38
N ILE A 223 -2.11 1.40 16.32
CA ILE A 223 -0.71 1.71 16.06
C ILE A 223 -0.34 1.24 14.65
N VAL A 224 0.11 2.15 13.78
CA VAL A 224 0.58 1.86 12.42
C VAL A 224 2.09 2.10 12.39
N ASN A 225 2.87 1.03 12.26
CA ASN A 225 4.33 1.15 12.12
C ASN A 225 4.71 1.32 10.64
N ALA A 226 5.24 2.49 10.30
CA ALA A 226 5.87 2.80 9.02
C ALA A 226 7.35 3.11 9.17
N SER A 227 7.95 2.74 10.29
CA SER A 227 9.38 2.92 10.58
C SER A 227 10.19 1.70 10.15
N SER A 228 11.51 1.79 10.30
CA SER A 228 12.42 0.67 10.11
C SER A 228 12.58 -0.22 11.37
N ALA A 229 11.83 0.02 12.43
CA ALA A 229 11.88 -0.81 13.63
C ALA A 229 11.45 -2.23 13.29
N GLY A 230 12.29 -3.20 13.62
CA GLY A 230 12.04 -4.61 13.33
C GLY A 230 12.40 -5.07 11.90
N LEU A 231 13.02 -4.23 11.07
CA LEU A 231 13.52 -4.66 9.75
C LEU A 231 14.72 -5.62 9.82
N ASP A 232 15.49 -5.56 10.88
CA ASP A 232 16.67 -6.41 11.12
C ASP A 232 16.34 -7.71 11.87
N ASP A 233 15.04 -8.03 12.03
CA ASP A 233 14.51 -9.18 12.79
C ASP A 233 14.96 -9.24 14.26
N SER A 234 15.54 -8.16 14.79
CA SER A 234 15.88 -8.05 16.21
C SER A 234 14.63 -7.90 17.07
N ASP A 235 14.57 -8.60 18.19
CA ASP A 235 13.45 -8.51 19.11
C ASP A 235 13.33 -7.10 19.71
N LEU A 236 12.08 -6.64 19.80
CA LEU A 236 11.79 -5.38 20.45
C LEU A 236 11.77 -5.59 21.97
N ASN A 237 12.74 -5.02 22.66
CA ASN A 237 12.83 -5.03 24.12
C ASN A 237 11.89 -3.95 24.74
N TRP A 238 10.63 -3.91 24.27
CA TRP A 238 9.64 -2.99 24.80
C TRP A 238 8.92 -3.59 26.00
N PRO A 239 8.52 -2.78 27.00
CA PRO A 239 7.74 -3.24 28.14
C PRO A 239 6.44 -3.93 27.70
N ALA A 240 6.14 -5.06 28.33
CA ALA A 240 4.99 -5.87 27.99
C ALA A 240 3.65 -5.15 28.25
N ASP A 241 3.63 -4.31 29.29
CA ASP A 241 2.46 -3.52 29.71
C ASP A 241 2.08 -2.36 28.76
N TRP A 242 2.92 -2.09 27.75
CA TRP A 242 2.54 -1.16 26.68
C TRP A 242 1.45 -1.74 25.77
N ALA A 243 1.47 -3.05 25.52
CA ALA A 243 0.44 -3.71 24.73
C ALA A 243 -0.80 -3.99 25.59
N ARG A 244 -1.98 -3.80 25.00
CA ARG A 244 -3.28 -4.11 25.63
C ARG A 244 -4.12 -4.98 24.71
N PRO A 245 -5.06 -5.80 25.23
CA PRO A 245 -5.92 -6.66 24.41
C PRO A 245 -6.84 -5.92 23.43
N ASP A 246 -7.11 -4.64 23.70
CA ASP A 246 -7.92 -3.76 22.84
C ASP A 246 -7.10 -3.00 21.81
N HIS A 247 -5.76 -3.14 21.79
CA HIS A 247 -4.93 -2.55 20.78
C HIS A 247 -5.03 -3.26 19.43
N PHE A 248 -5.01 -2.45 18.38
CA PHE A 248 -4.73 -2.87 17.01
C PHE A 248 -3.33 -2.42 16.62
N VAL A 249 -2.50 -3.35 16.17
CA VAL A 249 -1.13 -3.05 15.72
C VAL A 249 -0.97 -3.50 14.28
N PHE A 250 -0.75 -2.53 13.41
CA PHE A 250 -0.49 -2.76 11.98
C PHE A 250 0.96 -2.43 11.65
N ASP A 251 1.75 -3.42 11.29
CA ASP A 251 3.12 -3.21 10.84
C ASP A 251 3.16 -3.14 9.31
N MET A 252 3.60 -2.02 8.73
CA MET A 252 3.75 -1.92 7.28
C MET A 252 4.93 -2.72 6.73
N VAL A 253 5.83 -3.19 7.61
CA VAL A 253 6.88 -4.15 7.27
C VAL A 253 6.28 -5.54 7.12
N TYR A 254 6.83 -6.36 6.23
CA TYR A 254 6.50 -7.76 6.06
C TYR A 254 7.76 -8.59 5.72
N GLY A 255 7.72 -9.89 5.99
CA GLY A 255 8.81 -10.81 5.72
C GLY A 255 8.33 -12.25 5.59
N ALA A 256 9.28 -13.19 5.55
CA ALA A 256 9.01 -14.63 5.57
C ALA A 256 8.45 -15.08 6.93
N ASN A 257 8.80 -14.37 8.00
CA ASN A 257 8.31 -14.62 9.35
C ASN A 257 7.46 -13.43 9.81
N GLU A 258 6.71 -13.61 10.90
CA GLU A 258 6.11 -12.47 11.61
C GLU A 258 7.17 -11.46 11.98
N THR A 259 6.86 -10.17 11.82
CA THR A 259 7.80 -9.12 12.22
C THR A 259 7.98 -9.08 13.73
N PRO A 260 9.11 -8.56 14.25
CA PRO A 260 9.33 -8.41 15.68
C PRO A 260 8.21 -7.65 16.39
N LEU A 261 7.64 -6.63 15.73
CA LEU A 261 6.52 -5.86 16.28
C LEU A 261 5.26 -6.72 16.42
N VAL A 262 4.94 -7.51 15.40
CA VAL A 262 3.76 -8.39 15.43
C VAL A 262 3.94 -9.47 16.50
N ARG A 263 5.13 -10.11 16.57
CA ARG A 263 5.44 -11.10 17.63
C ARG A 263 5.28 -10.50 19.03
N TRP A 264 5.90 -9.33 19.27
CA TRP A 264 5.80 -8.65 20.56
C TRP A 264 4.36 -8.29 20.92
N ALA A 265 3.62 -7.69 20.00
CA ALA A 265 2.23 -7.26 20.23
C ALA A 265 1.31 -8.45 20.56
N ARG A 266 1.40 -9.54 19.78
CA ARG A 266 0.60 -10.77 19.99
C ARG A 266 0.96 -11.48 21.29
N ALA A 267 2.25 -11.59 21.62
CA ALA A 267 2.72 -12.19 22.87
C ALA A 267 2.18 -11.45 24.12
N ASN A 268 1.85 -10.16 23.97
CA ASN A 268 1.31 -9.31 25.02
C ASN A 268 -0.20 -9.03 24.86
N GLY A 269 -0.92 -9.85 24.08
CA GLY A 269 -2.36 -9.88 23.99
C GLY A 269 -3.02 -8.94 22.98
N ALA A 270 -2.26 -8.08 22.30
CA ALA A 270 -2.79 -7.19 21.27
C ALA A 270 -3.14 -7.93 19.96
N ARG A 271 -4.09 -7.41 19.20
CA ARG A 271 -4.36 -7.88 17.85
C ARG A 271 -3.37 -7.23 16.88
N ALA A 272 -2.58 -8.03 16.19
CA ALA A 272 -1.51 -7.50 15.33
C ALA A 272 -1.44 -8.24 13.99
N VAL A 273 -1.10 -7.49 12.92
CA VAL A 273 -0.82 -8.01 11.57
C VAL A 273 0.31 -7.24 10.92
N ASP A 274 0.97 -7.85 9.95
CA ASP A 274 2.02 -7.23 9.15
C ASP A 274 1.54 -6.72 7.78
N GLY A 275 2.48 -6.21 6.98
CA GLY A 275 2.22 -5.52 5.72
C GLY A 275 1.81 -6.41 4.55
N LEU A 276 1.74 -7.74 4.67
CA LEU A 276 1.32 -8.61 3.56
C LEU A 276 -0.10 -8.30 3.08
N LEU A 277 -1.03 -8.00 4.00
CA LEU A 277 -2.38 -7.61 3.62
C LEU A 277 -2.39 -6.28 2.84
N MET A 278 -1.58 -5.31 3.25
CA MET A 278 -1.45 -4.06 2.52
C MET A 278 -0.86 -4.28 1.12
N LEU A 279 0.16 -5.14 0.99
CA LEU A 279 0.74 -5.51 -0.29
C LEU A 279 -0.29 -6.17 -1.21
N LEU A 280 -1.17 -7.01 -0.66
CA LEU A 280 -2.28 -7.60 -1.40
C LEU A 280 -3.26 -6.55 -1.89
N HIS A 281 -3.81 -5.76 -0.98
CA HIS A 281 -4.89 -4.82 -1.31
C HIS A 281 -4.44 -3.73 -2.30
N GLN A 282 -3.23 -3.15 -2.13
CA GLN A 282 -2.71 -2.19 -3.10
C GLN A 282 -2.48 -2.84 -4.48
N GLY A 283 -2.08 -4.12 -4.52
CA GLY A 283 -1.90 -4.87 -5.76
C GLY A 283 -3.22 -5.20 -6.46
N VAL A 284 -4.27 -5.54 -5.70
CA VAL A 284 -5.63 -5.72 -6.23
C VAL A 284 -6.10 -4.43 -6.92
N LEU A 285 -5.97 -3.29 -6.24
CA LEU A 285 -6.34 -1.99 -6.78
C LEU A 285 -5.53 -1.62 -8.04
N ALA A 286 -4.22 -1.88 -8.03
CA ALA A 286 -3.37 -1.65 -9.20
C ALA A 286 -3.81 -2.52 -10.40
N PHE A 287 -4.12 -3.79 -10.17
CA PHE A 287 -4.63 -4.69 -11.20
C PHE A 287 -5.92 -4.17 -11.83
N GLU A 288 -6.86 -3.71 -11.00
CA GLU A 288 -8.14 -3.14 -11.44
C GLU A 288 -7.96 -1.87 -12.26
N LEU A 289 -7.01 -1.01 -11.89
CA LEU A 289 -6.64 0.18 -12.66
C LEU A 289 -6.10 -0.16 -14.04
N TRP A 290 -5.25 -1.19 -14.18
CA TRP A 290 -4.70 -1.58 -15.48
C TRP A 290 -5.73 -2.20 -16.41
N PHE A 291 -6.59 -3.07 -15.87
CA PHE A 291 -7.48 -3.90 -16.68
C PHE A 291 -8.93 -3.45 -16.72
N GLY A 292 -9.34 -2.50 -15.87
CA GLY A 292 -10.72 -2.00 -15.79
C GLY A 292 -11.74 -3.09 -15.41
N LYS A 293 -11.31 -4.13 -14.68
CA LYS A 293 -12.15 -5.26 -14.24
C LYS A 293 -11.72 -5.74 -12.86
N PRO A 294 -12.61 -6.40 -12.10
CA PRO A 294 -12.28 -6.92 -10.77
C PRO A 294 -11.07 -7.86 -10.80
N ALA A 295 -10.16 -7.69 -9.86
CA ALA A 295 -9.02 -8.56 -9.67
C ALA A 295 -9.46 -9.88 -9.01
N PRO A 296 -8.83 -11.03 -9.34
CA PRO A 296 -9.07 -12.29 -8.66
C PRO A 296 -8.35 -12.32 -7.31
N ALA A 297 -8.83 -11.53 -6.34
CA ALA A 297 -8.16 -11.26 -5.08
C ALA A 297 -7.77 -12.52 -4.30
N LEU A 298 -8.61 -13.56 -4.28
CA LEU A 298 -8.32 -14.83 -3.61
C LEU A 298 -7.12 -15.57 -4.23
N ILE A 299 -7.00 -15.51 -5.56
CA ILE A 299 -5.86 -16.10 -6.28
C ILE A 299 -4.58 -15.32 -5.98
N MET A 300 -4.68 -13.98 -5.98
CA MET A 300 -3.57 -13.09 -5.63
C MET A 300 -3.09 -13.32 -4.20
N ARG A 301 -4.03 -13.42 -3.25
CA ARG A 301 -3.74 -13.73 -1.83
C ARG A 301 -2.99 -15.06 -1.71
N LYS A 302 -3.57 -16.13 -2.25
CA LYS A 302 -2.94 -17.46 -2.17
C LYS A 302 -1.50 -17.44 -2.68
N ALA A 303 -1.27 -16.86 -3.86
CA ALA A 303 0.06 -16.77 -4.46
C ALA A 303 1.02 -15.90 -3.65
N LEU A 304 0.54 -14.79 -3.06
CA LEU A 304 1.34 -13.91 -2.23
C LEU A 304 1.78 -14.58 -0.94
N PHE A 305 0.84 -15.17 -0.20
CA PHE A 305 1.13 -15.84 1.07
C PHE A 305 2.00 -17.08 0.88
N GLN A 306 1.77 -17.86 -0.18
CA GLN A 306 2.66 -18.96 -0.58
C GLN A 306 4.09 -18.46 -0.87
N ALA A 307 4.23 -17.36 -1.61
CA ALA A 307 5.54 -16.79 -1.92
C ALA A 307 6.25 -16.18 -0.69
N ALA A 308 5.50 -15.78 0.31
CA ALA A 308 6.01 -15.33 1.60
C ALA A 308 6.36 -16.51 2.56
N GLY A 309 6.08 -17.76 2.18
CA GLY A 309 6.28 -18.94 3.07
C GLY A 309 5.23 -19.05 4.18
N ARG A 310 4.07 -18.39 4.03
CA ARG A 310 3.00 -18.27 5.06
C ARG A 310 1.70 -18.93 4.59
N GLU A 311 1.81 -20.13 4.05
CA GLU A 311 0.66 -20.93 3.63
C GLU A 311 -0.20 -21.31 4.85
N GLY A 312 -1.50 -21.00 4.78
CA GLY A 312 -2.47 -21.33 5.83
C GLY A 312 -2.85 -20.19 6.77
N GLU A 313 -2.22 -19.04 6.69
CA GLU A 313 -2.71 -17.84 7.35
C GLU A 313 -3.96 -17.33 6.61
N LYS A 314 -5.05 -17.11 7.39
CA LYS A 314 -6.36 -16.65 6.87
C LYS A 314 -6.46 -15.14 6.95
#